data_a20e873743949c0820a100bc1ce10cb3
#
_entry.id   a20e873743949c0820a100bc1ce10cb3
#
_cell.length_a   1.000
_cell.length_b   1.000
_cell.length_c   1.000
_cell.angle_alpha   90.00
_cell.angle_beta   90.00
_cell.angle_gamma   90.00
#
_symmetry.space_group_name_H-M   'P 1'
#
loop_
_entity.id
_entity.type
_entity.pdbx_description
1 polymer ?
#
loop_
_entity_poly.entity_id
_entity_poly.type
_entity_poly.pdbx_seq_one_letter_code
_entity_poly.pdbx_strand_id
1 'polypeptide(L)'
;MTSATLPPWAVVTPERRAHIERVVQLETDWAHALHVAPAERERWLRAAWLHDALRDAPAADELAHGPMAADRAARDGETDPGVLDAVRYHSLGSARWDDVGRMLYLADYLEPGRGFDRAERAALAARVPGERHAVLVEVVRRRITRALSAGWPLPRETVEFWNSLVSR
;
A
#
# COMPACT_ATOMS: atom_id res chain seq x y z
N MET A 1 0.63 -21.60 -7.91
CA MET A 1 0.97 -20.23 -8.32
C MET A 1 -0.31 -19.45 -8.49
N THR A 2 -0.62 -18.62 -7.55
CA THR A 2 -1.72 -17.67 -7.69
C THR A 2 -1.25 -16.57 -8.65
N SER A 3 -1.85 -16.54 -9.84
CA SER A 3 -1.67 -15.40 -10.76
C SER A 3 -2.00 -14.13 -9.99
N ALA A 4 -1.14 -13.13 -10.07
CA ALA A 4 -1.37 -11.84 -9.43
C ALA A 4 -2.53 -11.11 -10.13
N THR A 5 -3.73 -11.36 -9.67
CA THR A 5 -4.99 -10.79 -10.18
C THR A 5 -5.92 -10.50 -9.01
N LEU A 6 -6.90 -9.65 -9.24
CA LEU A 6 -7.95 -9.40 -8.26
C LEU A 6 -8.66 -10.73 -7.90
N PRO A 7 -8.73 -11.08 -6.60
CA PRO A 7 -9.29 -12.37 -6.19
C PRO A 7 -10.80 -12.42 -6.47
N PRO A 8 -11.39 -13.61 -6.71
CA PRO A 8 -12.82 -13.74 -7.03
C PRO A 8 -13.75 -13.34 -5.89
N TRP A 9 -13.25 -13.29 -4.67
CA TRP A 9 -14.00 -12.85 -3.49
C TRP A 9 -13.94 -11.33 -3.24
N ALA A 10 -13.27 -10.57 -4.12
CA ALA A 10 -13.18 -9.11 -3.97
C ALA A 10 -14.57 -8.45 -4.09
N VAL A 11 -14.78 -7.44 -3.25
CA VAL A 11 -15.97 -6.58 -3.28
C VAL A 11 -15.49 -5.15 -3.53
N VAL A 12 -15.53 -4.74 -4.79
CA VAL A 12 -14.99 -3.46 -5.25
C VAL A 12 -15.90 -2.85 -6.32
N THR A 13 -16.05 -1.53 -6.27
CA THR A 13 -16.66 -0.74 -7.36
C THR A 13 -15.73 -0.70 -8.58
N PRO A 14 -16.22 -0.31 -9.77
CA PRO A 14 -15.37 -0.09 -10.93
C PRO A 14 -14.24 0.92 -10.67
N GLU A 15 -14.53 1.99 -9.94
CA GLU A 15 -13.56 3.03 -9.56
C GLU A 15 -12.47 2.47 -8.63
N ARG A 16 -12.86 1.64 -7.67
CA ARG A 16 -11.93 0.96 -6.77
C ARG A 16 -11.04 -0.03 -7.52
N ARG A 17 -11.62 -0.80 -8.42
CA ARG A 17 -10.86 -1.69 -9.30
C ARG A 17 -9.82 -0.92 -10.12
N ALA A 18 -10.22 0.18 -10.73
CA ALA A 18 -9.30 1.03 -11.49
C ALA A 18 -8.16 1.60 -10.62
N HIS A 19 -8.45 1.96 -9.36
CA HIS A 19 -7.42 2.34 -8.39
C HIS A 19 -6.42 1.20 -8.14
N ILE A 20 -6.90 0.00 -7.84
CA ILE A 20 -6.04 -1.17 -7.62
C ILE A 20 -5.15 -1.44 -8.85
N GLU A 21 -5.73 -1.41 -10.05
CA GLU A 21 -4.99 -1.61 -11.29
C GLU A 21 -3.89 -0.56 -11.50
N ARG A 22 -4.11 0.71 -11.13
CA ARG A 22 -3.08 1.76 -11.18
C ARG A 22 -1.99 1.56 -10.13
N VAL A 23 -2.32 1.06 -8.95
CA VAL A 23 -1.33 0.69 -7.92
C VAL A 23 -0.44 -0.44 -8.45
N VAL A 24 -1.04 -1.49 -9.01
CA VAL A 24 -0.32 -2.62 -9.63
C VAL A 24 0.60 -2.15 -10.76
N GLN A 25 0.12 -1.25 -11.62
CA GLN A 25 0.92 -0.72 -12.72
C GLN A 25 2.12 0.07 -12.19
N LEU A 26 1.92 0.92 -11.20
CA LEU A 26 2.98 1.74 -10.62
C LEU A 26 4.07 0.88 -9.95
N GLU A 27 3.67 -0.15 -9.20
CA GLU A 27 4.63 -1.11 -8.63
C GLU A 27 5.35 -1.92 -9.70
N THR A 28 4.68 -2.28 -10.79
CA THR A 28 5.31 -2.96 -11.93
C THR A 28 6.40 -2.08 -12.56
N ASP A 29 6.11 -0.81 -12.78
CA ASP A 29 7.06 0.14 -13.36
C ASP A 29 8.27 0.35 -12.42
N TRP A 30 8.04 0.49 -11.13
CA TRP A 30 9.12 0.61 -10.15
C TRP A 30 9.96 -0.67 -10.01
N ALA A 31 9.31 -1.84 -10.01
CA ALA A 31 10.01 -3.11 -9.95
C ALA A 31 10.92 -3.30 -11.18
N HIS A 32 10.48 -2.87 -12.35
CA HIS A 32 11.29 -2.85 -13.56
C HIS A 32 12.48 -1.89 -13.43
N ALA A 33 12.22 -0.64 -13.04
CA ALA A 33 13.26 0.38 -12.88
C ALA A 33 14.33 -0.01 -11.84
N LEU A 34 13.93 -0.72 -10.79
CA LEU A 34 14.80 -1.19 -9.70
C LEU A 34 15.44 -2.55 -9.97
N HIS A 35 15.15 -3.19 -11.11
CA HIS A 35 15.61 -4.54 -11.45
C HIS A 35 15.27 -5.57 -10.35
N VAL A 36 14.07 -5.46 -9.78
CA VAL A 36 13.61 -6.35 -8.71
C VAL A 36 13.52 -7.79 -9.22
N ALA A 37 14.03 -8.73 -8.43
CA ALA A 37 13.97 -10.15 -8.80
C ALA A 37 12.52 -10.62 -9.01
N PRO A 38 12.26 -11.54 -9.96
CA PRO A 38 10.89 -11.97 -10.30
C PRO A 38 10.08 -12.43 -9.10
N ALA A 39 10.65 -13.21 -8.20
CA ALA A 39 9.96 -13.70 -7.00
C ALA A 39 9.55 -12.55 -6.05
N GLU A 40 10.40 -11.56 -5.89
CA GLU A 40 10.09 -10.38 -5.05
C GLU A 40 9.05 -9.49 -5.71
N ARG A 41 9.14 -9.30 -7.03
CA ARG A 41 8.11 -8.58 -7.79
C ARG A 41 6.74 -9.24 -7.64
N GLU A 42 6.66 -10.56 -7.69
CA GLU A 42 5.40 -11.29 -7.48
C GLU A 42 4.81 -11.02 -6.09
N ARG A 43 5.64 -10.91 -5.06
CA ARG A 43 5.20 -10.54 -3.71
C ARG A 43 4.55 -9.15 -3.69
N TRP A 44 5.19 -8.16 -4.32
CA TRP A 44 4.65 -6.81 -4.43
C TRP A 44 3.28 -6.82 -5.12
N LEU A 45 3.20 -7.46 -6.29
CA LEU A 45 1.96 -7.47 -7.06
C LEU A 45 0.82 -8.22 -6.35
N ARG A 46 1.12 -9.30 -5.60
CA ARG A 46 0.09 -9.96 -4.79
C ARG A 46 -0.46 -9.01 -3.72
N ALA A 47 0.40 -8.30 -3.01
CA ALA A 47 -0.03 -7.33 -2.02
C ALA A 47 -0.86 -6.19 -2.65
N ALA A 48 -0.43 -5.68 -3.81
CA ALA A 48 -1.15 -4.65 -4.56
C ALA A 48 -2.57 -5.09 -4.95
N TRP A 49 -2.75 -6.31 -5.46
CA TRP A 49 -4.07 -6.82 -5.81
C TRP A 49 -4.99 -7.04 -4.60
N LEU A 50 -4.43 -7.34 -3.44
CA LEU A 50 -5.17 -7.71 -2.25
C LEU A 50 -5.55 -6.53 -1.36
N HIS A 51 -4.77 -5.43 -1.35
CA HIS A 51 -4.86 -4.41 -0.30
C HIS A 51 -6.25 -3.82 -0.13
N ASP A 52 -6.92 -3.51 -1.22
CA ASP A 52 -8.26 -2.92 -1.27
C ASP A 52 -9.34 -3.91 -1.76
N ALA A 53 -9.05 -5.21 -1.80
CA ALA A 53 -9.99 -6.22 -2.33
C ALA A 53 -11.33 -6.28 -1.57
N LEU A 54 -11.39 -5.83 -0.31
CA LEU A 54 -12.61 -5.73 0.48
C LEU A 54 -12.95 -4.27 0.87
N ARG A 55 -12.41 -3.28 0.15
CA ARG A 55 -12.60 -1.85 0.49
C ARG A 55 -14.06 -1.43 0.48
N ASP A 56 -14.85 -1.97 -0.42
CA ASP A 56 -16.26 -1.63 -0.59
C ASP A 56 -17.20 -2.70 0.03
N ALA A 57 -16.63 -3.68 0.74
CA ALA A 57 -17.41 -4.64 1.51
C ALA A 57 -17.97 -4.00 2.80
N PRO A 58 -19.10 -4.48 3.35
CA PRO A 58 -19.58 -4.06 4.66
C PRO A 58 -18.50 -4.28 5.73
N ALA A 59 -18.19 -3.24 6.50
CA ALA A 59 -17.15 -3.26 7.54
C ALA A 59 -17.56 -2.41 8.74
N ALA A 60 -16.95 -2.68 9.90
CA ALA A 60 -17.21 -1.95 11.14
C ALA A 60 -16.75 -0.48 11.06
N ASP A 61 -15.64 -0.24 10.37
CA ASP A 61 -15.08 1.08 10.14
C ASP A 61 -14.22 1.08 8.87
N GLU A 62 -13.77 2.27 8.46
CA GLU A 62 -12.96 2.44 7.23
C GLU A 62 -11.60 1.74 7.28
N LEU A 63 -11.04 1.50 8.46
CA LEU A 63 -9.74 0.85 8.61
C LEU A 63 -9.83 -0.68 8.65
N ALA A 64 -11.03 -1.24 8.76
CA ALA A 64 -11.24 -2.68 8.87
C ALA A 64 -10.96 -3.44 7.57
N HIS A 65 -11.02 -2.79 6.41
CA HIS A 65 -10.87 -3.47 5.11
C HIS A 65 -9.50 -4.14 4.92
N GLY A 66 -8.41 -3.54 5.40
CA GLY A 66 -7.08 -4.12 5.32
C GLY A 66 -6.95 -5.43 6.11
N PRO A 67 -7.23 -5.43 7.42
CA PRO A 67 -7.28 -6.66 8.21
C PRO A 67 -8.23 -7.73 7.63
N MET A 68 -9.42 -7.35 7.20
CA MET A 68 -10.38 -8.27 6.58
C MET A 68 -9.83 -8.92 5.31
N ALA A 69 -9.19 -8.14 4.43
CA ALA A 69 -8.59 -8.65 3.20
C ALA A 69 -7.40 -9.58 3.50
N ALA A 70 -6.54 -9.24 4.47
CA ALA A 70 -5.44 -10.09 4.88
C ALA A 70 -5.91 -11.43 5.47
N ASP A 71 -6.92 -11.41 6.35
CA ASP A 71 -7.50 -12.62 6.93
C ASP A 71 -8.19 -13.49 5.87
N ARG A 72 -8.85 -12.88 4.90
CA ARG A 72 -9.46 -13.60 3.79
C ARG A 72 -8.40 -14.21 2.87
N ALA A 73 -7.35 -13.46 2.52
CA ALA A 73 -6.25 -13.96 1.71
C ALA A 73 -5.54 -15.15 2.38
N ALA A 74 -5.31 -15.08 3.70
CA ALA A 74 -4.71 -16.19 4.45
C ALA A 74 -5.59 -17.45 4.39
N ARG A 75 -6.91 -17.32 4.55
CA ARG A 75 -7.85 -18.44 4.39
C ARG A 75 -7.91 -18.99 2.96
N ASP A 76 -7.59 -18.14 1.97
CA ASP A 76 -7.58 -18.49 0.54
C ASP A 76 -6.20 -19.02 0.07
N GLY A 77 -5.26 -19.18 1.00
CA GLY A 77 -3.97 -19.84 0.75
C GLY A 77 -2.76 -18.90 0.61
N GLU A 78 -2.88 -17.60 0.87
CA GLU A 78 -1.71 -16.73 0.99
C GLU A 78 -0.96 -17.05 2.29
N THR A 79 0.32 -17.37 2.19
CA THR A 79 1.15 -17.78 3.33
C THR A 79 2.35 -16.88 3.57
N ASP A 80 2.61 -15.92 2.68
CA ASP A 80 3.72 -14.99 2.83
C ASP A 80 3.40 -13.94 3.90
N PRO A 81 4.12 -13.92 5.04
CA PRO A 81 3.83 -12.99 6.11
C PRO A 81 4.06 -11.52 5.70
N GLY A 82 5.01 -11.26 4.81
CA GLY A 82 5.26 -9.90 4.32
C GLY A 82 4.11 -9.38 3.45
N VAL A 83 3.53 -10.23 2.61
CA VAL A 83 2.34 -9.91 1.82
C VAL A 83 1.13 -9.66 2.74
N LEU A 84 0.88 -10.56 3.68
CA LEU A 84 -0.24 -10.42 4.62
C LEU A 84 -0.12 -9.17 5.50
N ASP A 85 1.08 -8.86 6.01
CA ASP A 85 1.31 -7.65 6.81
C ASP A 85 1.21 -6.37 5.96
N ALA A 86 1.67 -6.40 4.71
CA ALA A 86 1.51 -5.27 3.80
C ALA A 86 0.02 -4.95 3.60
N VAL A 87 -0.79 -5.94 3.30
CA VAL A 87 -2.24 -5.80 3.12
C VAL A 87 -2.92 -5.33 4.41
N ARG A 88 -2.61 -5.95 5.53
CA ARG A 88 -3.24 -5.67 6.84
C ARG A 88 -3.05 -4.22 7.27
N TYR A 89 -1.85 -3.69 7.10
CA TYR A 89 -1.46 -2.39 7.64
C TYR A 89 -1.30 -1.29 6.57
N HIS A 90 -1.71 -1.52 5.31
CA HIS A 90 -1.45 -0.57 4.23
C HIS A 90 -2.01 0.85 4.47
N SER A 91 -3.08 0.98 5.23
CA SER A 91 -3.65 2.29 5.59
C SER A 91 -2.91 2.99 6.73
N LEU A 92 -2.23 2.23 7.59
CA LEU A 92 -1.61 2.72 8.83
C LEU A 92 -0.09 2.87 8.74
N GLY A 93 0.56 1.96 8.03
CA GLY A 93 1.99 1.75 8.09
C GLY A 93 2.38 0.74 9.16
N SER A 94 3.55 0.14 9.04
CA SER A 94 4.12 -0.76 10.04
C SER A 94 5.64 -0.64 10.09
N ALA A 95 6.17 -0.52 11.31
CA ALA A 95 7.62 -0.47 11.54
C ALA A 95 8.33 -1.80 11.15
N ARG A 96 7.57 -2.89 11.03
CA ARG A 96 8.11 -4.22 10.72
C ARG A 96 8.11 -4.57 9.24
N TRP A 97 7.60 -3.69 8.37
CA TRP A 97 7.53 -3.96 6.94
C TRP A 97 8.89 -4.17 6.30
N ASP A 98 8.96 -5.17 5.42
CA ASP A 98 9.93 -5.27 4.35
C ASP A 98 9.53 -4.36 3.16
N ASP A 99 10.19 -4.52 2.02
CA ASP A 99 9.90 -3.69 0.84
C ASP A 99 8.47 -3.89 0.30
N VAL A 100 7.84 -5.05 0.51
CA VAL A 100 6.45 -5.27 0.05
C VAL A 100 5.51 -4.24 0.65
N GLY A 101 5.51 -4.07 1.95
CA GLY A 101 4.64 -3.11 2.63
C GLY A 101 4.99 -1.66 2.31
N ARG A 102 6.28 -1.34 2.26
CA ARG A 102 6.77 0.01 1.96
C ARG A 102 6.43 0.46 0.55
N MET A 103 6.60 -0.41 -0.44
CA MET A 103 6.29 -0.10 -1.83
C MET A 103 4.79 -0.01 -2.07
N LEU A 104 4.01 -0.90 -1.47
CA LEU A 104 2.55 -0.80 -1.50
C LEU A 104 2.04 0.51 -0.91
N TYR A 105 2.56 0.93 0.24
CA TYR A 105 2.20 2.18 0.89
C TYR A 105 2.47 3.40 0.00
N LEU A 106 3.62 3.40 -0.69
CA LEU A 106 3.97 4.43 -1.66
C LEU A 106 3.05 4.41 -2.88
N ALA A 107 2.82 3.25 -3.47
CA ALA A 107 2.02 3.11 -4.69
C ALA A 107 0.55 3.46 -4.46
N ASP A 108 -0.02 3.05 -3.34
CA ASP A 108 -1.39 3.40 -2.95
C ASP A 108 -1.57 4.92 -2.81
N TYR A 109 -0.59 5.62 -2.25
CA TYR A 109 -0.64 7.07 -2.12
C TYR A 109 -0.33 7.81 -3.43
N LEU A 110 0.60 7.31 -4.23
CA LEU A 110 1.17 8.03 -5.38
C LEU A 110 0.54 7.66 -6.73
N GLU A 111 -0.35 6.67 -6.79
CA GLU A 111 -0.97 6.30 -8.07
C GLU A 111 -1.66 7.52 -8.74
N PRO A 112 -1.57 7.65 -10.08
CA PRO A 112 -1.88 8.91 -10.76
C PRO A 112 -3.38 9.27 -10.83
N GLY A 113 -4.27 8.34 -10.51
CA GLY A 113 -5.73 8.57 -10.58
C GLY A 113 -6.31 9.36 -9.42
N ARG A 114 -5.53 9.63 -8.37
CA ARG A 114 -6.01 10.41 -7.23
C ARG A 114 -6.16 11.89 -7.59
N GLY A 115 -7.26 12.52 -7.15
CA GLY A 115 -7.67 13.87 -7.58
C GLY A 115 -7.00 15.05 -6.89
N PHE A 116 -6.00 14.83 -5.99
CA PHE A 116 -5.34 15.89 -5.23
C PHE A 116 -3.82 15.93 -5.50
N ASP A 117 -3.22 17.09 -5.41
CA ASP A 117 -1.78 17.34 -5.51
C ASP A 117 -1.09 16.56 -6.65
N ARG A 118 -1.73 16.50 -7.80
CA ARG A 118 -1.33 15.61 -8.91
C ARG A 118 0.11 15.82 -9.36
N ALA A 119 0.54 17.07 -9.53
CA ALA A 119 1.90 17.38 -10.00
C ALA A 119 2.97 16.97 -8.98
N GLU A 120 2.74 17.28 -7.70
CA GLU A 120 3.66 16.94 -6.62
C GLU A 120 3.75 15.43 -6.41
N ARG A 121 2.60 14.74 -6.47
CA ARG A 121 2.56 13.28 -6.34
C ARG A 121 3.23 12.58 -7.52
N ALA A 122 3.06 13.08 -8.73
CA ALA A 122 3.78 12.57 -9.91
C ALA A 122 5.30 12.78 -9.78
N ALA A 123 5.73 13.92 -9.27
CA ALA A 123 7.15 14.19 -9.00
C ALA A 123 7.72 13.24 -7.94
N LEU A 124 6.99 12.97 -6.87
CA LEU A 124 7.38 12.00 -5.84
C LEU A 124 7.46 10.59 -6.41
N ALA A 125 6.46 10.16 -7.20
CA ALA A 125 6.46 8.84 -7.83
C ALA A 125 7.67 8.61 -8.74
N ALA A 126 8.06 9.64 -9.50
CA ALA A 126 9.24 9.59 -10.38
C ALA A 126 10.57 9.45 -9.59
N ARG A 127 10.62 9.93 -8.35
CA ARG A 127 11.80 9.83 -7.49
C ARG A 127 11.95 8.50 -6.77
N VAL A 128 10.88 7.70 -6.66
CA VAL A 128 10.90 6.45 -5.88
C VAL A 128 12.05 5.52 -6.26
N PRO A 129 12.34 5.22 -7.54
CA PRO A 129 13.43 4.31 -7.87
C PRO A 129 14.82 4.74 -7.37
N GLY A 130 15.07 6.04 -7.32
CA GLY A 130 16.37 6.57 -6.85
C GLY A 130 16.43 6.96 -5.38
N GLU A 131 15.28 7.28 -4.78
CA GLU A 131 15.20 7.93 -3.46
C GLU A 131 14.09 7.33 -2.58
N ARG A 132 13.89 6.01 -2.61
CA ARG A 132 12.77 5.31 -1.93
C ARG A 132 12.56 5.75 -0.49
N HIS A 133 13.63 5.78 0.30
CA HIS A 133 13.52 6.12 1.71
C HIS A 133 13.10 7.58 1.92
N ALA A 134 13.71 8.51 1.19
CA ALA A 134 13.37 9.93 1.30
C ALA A 134 11.91 10.19 0.88
N VAL A 135 11.44 9.55 -0.19
CA VAL A 135 10.06 9.66 -0.64
C VAL A 135 9.10 9.03 0.37
N LEU A 136 9.45 7.89 0.97
CA LEU A 136 8.65 7.25 2.00
C LEU A 136 8.48 8.15 3.23
N VAL A 137 9.55 8.74 3.72
CA VAL A 137 9.51 9.73 4.82
C VAL A 137 8.58 10.89 4.46
N GLU A 138 8.69 11.43 3.24
CA GLU A 138 7.84 12.54 2.79
C GLU A 138 6.36 12.15 2.73
N VAL A 139 6.03 10.97 2.19
CA VAL A 139 4.65 10.49 2.10
C VAL A 139 4.06 10.26 3.49
N VAL A 140 4.79 9.61 4.40
CA VAL A 140 4.31 9.39 5.78
C VAL A 140 4.09 10.72 6.49
N ARG A 141 5.02 11.69 6.32
CA ARG A 141 4.87 13.03 6.88
C ARG A 141 3.59 13.72 6.37
N ARG A 142 3.33 13.68 5.08
CA ARG A 142 2.11 14.27 4.48
C ARG A 142 0.84 13.64 5.04
N ARG A 143 0.80 12.33 5.17
CA ARG A 143 -0.36 11.62 5.74
C ARG A 143 -0.58 11.99 7.21
N ILE A 144 0.47 12.03 8.02
CA ILE A 144 0.39 12.45 9.43
C ILE A 144 -0.06 13.90 9.54
N THR A 145 0.53 14.81 8.76
CA THR A 145 0.15 16.23 8.74
C THR A 145 -1.32 16.41 8.41
N ARG A 146 -1.84 15.66 7.43
CA ARG A 146 -3.27 15.69 7.11
C ARG A 146 -4.14 15.20 8.27
N ALA A 147 -3.75 14.11 8.92
CA ALA A 147 -4.49 13.58 10.08
C ALA A 147 -4.54 14.60 11.22
N LEU A 148 -3.41 15.22 11.53
CA LEU A 148 -3.33 16.27 12.56
C LEU A 148 -4.18 17.49 12.19
N SER A 149 -4.11 17.95 10.94
CA SER A 149 -4.91 19.09 10.46
C SER A 149 -6.41 18.81 10.47
N ALA A 150 -6.81 17.55 10.27
CA ALA A 150 -8.20 17.12 10.33
C ALA A 150 -8.68 16.79 11.75
N GLY A 151 -7.79 16.83 12.74
CA GLY A 151 -8.13 16.46 14.13
C GLY A 151 -8.36 14.96 14.32
N TRP A 152 -7.81 14.13 13.44
CA TRP A 152 -7.94 12.67 13.55
C TRP A 152 -6.89 12.09 14.50
N PRO A 153 -7.23 11.04 15.27
CA PRO A 153 -6.24 10.35 16.08
C PRO A 153 -5.18 9.69 15.21
N LEU A 154 -3.95 9.64 15.70
CA LEU A 154 -2.88 8.87 15.07
C LEU A 154 -2.86 7.45 15.65
N PRO A 155 -3.08 6.41 14.84
CA PRO A 155 -2.91 5.04 15.28
C PRO A 155 -1.49 4.77 15.77
N ARG A 156 -1.35 3.86 16.72
CA ARG A 156 -0.05 3.47 17.29
C ARG A 156 0.90 2.98 16.20
N GLU A 157 0.42 2.16 15.28
CA GLU A 157 1.19 1.62 14.16
C GLU A 157 1.79 2.74 13.28
N THR A 158 1.01 3.79 13.02
CA THR A 158 1.47 4.96 12.24
C THR A 158 2.59 5.71 12.96
N VAL A 159 2.47 5.90 14.28
CA VAL A 159 3.51 6.56 15.10
C VAL A 159 4.79 5.71 15.13
N GLU A 160 4.67 4.41 15.36
CA GLU A 160 5.79 3.48 15.36
C GLU A 160 6.47 3.43 13.99
N PHE A 161 5.69 3.42 12.91
CA PHE A 161 6.22 3.46 11.54
C PHE A 161 7.02 4.74 11.29
N TRP A 162 6.46 5.90 11.59
CA TRP A 162 7.15 7.18 11.48
C TRP A 162 8.48 7.17 12.27
N ASN A 163 8.43 6.77 13.53
CA ASN A 163 9.61 6.73 14.38
C ASN A 163 10.69 5.81 13.80
N SER A 164 10.31 4.66 13.22
CA SER A 164 11.25 3.72 12.59
C SER A 164 11.97 4.31 11.37
N LEU A 165 11.31 5.24 10.65
CA LEU A 165 11.88 5.85 9.45
C LEU A 165 12.83 7.01 9.75
N VAL A 166 12.62 7.73 10.86
CA VAL A 166 13.37 8.94 11.21
C VAL A 166 14.33 8.73 12.39
N SER A 167 14.34 7.57 13.04
CA SER A 167 15.32 7.22 14.08
C SER A 167 16.73 7.17 13.50
N ARG A 168 17.68 7.83 14.17
CA ARG A 168 19.11 7.89 13.81
C ARG A 168 19.90 6.85 14.57
#